data_9367f17b04f6f7f7a1eea17fe0041f8b
#
_entry.id   9367f17b04f6f7f7a1eea17fe0041f8b
#
_cell.length_a   1.000
_cell.length_b   1.000
_cell.length_c   1.000
_cell.angle_alpha   90.00
_cell.angle_beta   90.00
_cell.angle_gamma   90.00
#
_symmetry.space_group_name_H-M   'P 1'
#
loop_
_entity.id
_entity.type
_entity.pdbx_description
1 polymer ?
#
loop_
_entity_poly.entity_id
_entity_poly.type
_entity_poly.pdbx_seq_one_letter_code
_entity_poly.pdbx_strand_id
1 'polypeptide(L)'
;LHDACLFSLAQVDHASAHWVAEWSRKVGIHPSLVFLDAGYATYDVYRECAKRGWVALIGDRRPVYAHKGRDGKTVQRFYSPRRTVVLSHRQTCHVHYWSNLNIKDTLARLRRNQDASRGPTWEVPDDIDDDYLAQMESEQRIKEKGQWMWKQIGSRPNHYF
;
A
#
# COMPACT_ATOMS: atom_id res chain seq x y z
N LEU A 1 4.82 -16.48 -9.71
CA LEU A 1 4.73 -15.01 -9.69
C LEU A 1 3.41 -14.65 -10.33
N HIS A 2 2.54 -13.94 -9.59
CA HIS A 2 1.29 -13.43 -10.15
C HIS A 2 1.53 -12.00 -10.62
N ASP A 3 0.97 -11.66 -11.77
CA ASP A 3 0.99 -10.31 -12.28
C ASP A 3 0.17 -9.40 -11.36
N ALA A 4 0.60 -8.14 -11.22
CA ALA A 4 -0.17 -7.15 -10.51
C ALA A 4 -1.30 -6.68 -11.44
N CYS A 5 -2.54 -6.91 -11.05
CA CYS A 5 -3.72 -6.53 -11.81
C CYS A 5 -4.64 -5.66 -10.97
N LEU A 6 -4.97 -4.47 -11.47
CA LEU A 6 -6.00 -3.61 -10.92
C LEU A 6 -7.31 -3.89 -11.67
N PHE A 7 -8.24 -4.59 -11.05
CA PHE A 7 -9.53 -4.95 -11.65
C PHE A 7 -10.71 -4.07 -11.18
N SER A 8 -10.47 -3.21 -10.21
CA SER A 8 -11.47 -2.22 -9.74
C SER A 8 -10.77 -1.06 -9.07
N LEU A 9 -11.18 0.14 -9.42
CA LEU A 9 -10.77 1.39 -8.78
C LEU A 9 -12.01 2.12 -8.28
N ALA A 10 -11.99 2.55 -7.03
CA ALA A 10 -13.04 3.41 -6.48
C ALA A 10 -12.41 4.45 -5.57
N GLN A 11 -12.71 5.71 -5.83
CA GLN A 11 -12.40 6.78 -4.90
C GLN A 11 -13.48 6.83 -3.83
N VAL A 12 -13.07 6.70 -2.59
CA VAL A 12 -13.97 6.66 -1.44
C VAL A 12 -13.56 7.71 -0.41
N ASP A 13 -14.53 8.43 0.12
CA ASP A 13 -14.33 9.38 1.19
C ASP A 13 -14.31 8.72 2.59
N HIS A 14 -14.19 9.51 3.64
CA HIS A 14 -14.15 9.00 5.02
C HIS A 14 -15.42 8.26 5.46
N ALA A 15 -16.56 8.52 4.83
CA ALA A 15 -17.80 7.81 5.10
C ALA A 15 -17.83 6.40 4.52
N SER A 16 -16.87 6.06 3.69
CA SER A 16 -16.88 4.90 2.80
C SER A 16 -16.29 3.62 3.38
N ALA A 17 -15.79 3.63 4.62
CA ALA A 17 -15.35 2.40 5.26
C ALA A 17 -16.47 1.34 5.31
N HIS A 18 -17.72 1.77 5.36
CA HIS A 18 -18.88 0.89 5.27
C HIS A 18 -18.99 0.26 3.87
N TRP A 19 -18.87 1.07 2.83
CA TRP A 19 -18.90 0.61 1.44
C TRP A 19 -17.78 -0.41 1.16
N VAL A 20 -16.54 -0.11 1.57
CA VAL A 20 -15.40 -1.04 1.42
C VAL A 20 -15.69 -2.36 2.13
N ALA A 21 -16.28 -2.34 3.32
CA ALA A 21 -16.63 -3.55 4.07
C ALA A 21 -17.72 -4.37 3.36
N GLU A 22 -18.74 -3.72 2.82
CA GLU A 22 -19.81 -4.40 2.07
C GLU A 22 -19.28 -4.99 0.77
N TRP A 23 -18.50 -4.21 0.02
CA TRP A 23 -17.92 -4.66 -1.23
C TRP A 23 -16.96 -5.84 -1.01
N SER A 24 -16.04 -5.74 -0.04
CA SER A 24 -15.10 -6.82 0.30
C SER A 24 -15.82 -8.12 0.66
N ARG A 25 -16.91 -8.01 1.43
CA ARG A 25 -17.76 -9.17 1.78
C ARG A 25 -18.44 -9.76 0.54
N LYS A 26 -18.98 -8.90 -0.34
CA LYS A 26 -19.64 -9.31 -1.58
C LYS A 26 -18.73 -10.11 -2.51
N VAL A 27 -17.46 -9.70 -2.60
CA VAL A 27 -16.45 -10.40 -3.43
C VAL A 27 -15.65 -11.47 -2.68
N GLY A 28 -15.99 -11.75 -1.42
CA GLY A 28 -15.41 -12.83 -0.63
C GLY A 28 -14.00 -12.53 -0.08
N ILE A 29 -13.60 -11.26 0.05
CA ILE A 29 -12.30 -10.89 0.61
C ILE A 29 -12.36 -10.99 2.15
N HIS A 30 -11.46 -11.79 2.73
CA HIS A 30 -11.35 -11.88 4.17
C HIS A 30 -10.88 -10.55 4.78
N PRO A 31 -11.44 -10.07 5.92
CA PRO A 31 -11.08 -8.78 6.51
C PRO A 31 -9.58 -8.56 6.73
N SER A 32 -8.83 -9.58 7.10
CA SER A 32 -7.37 -9.49 7.28
C SER A 32 -6.56 -9.27 6.00
N LEU A 33 -7.22 -9.29 4.83
CA LEU A 33 -6.64 -8.97 3.52
C LEU A 33 -7.07 -7.59 3.01
N VAL A 34 -7.83 -6.86 3.82
CA VAL A 34 -8.17 -5.45 3.54
C VAL A 34 -7.13 -4.56 4.22
N PHE A 35 -6.50 -3.71 3.45
CA PHE A 35 -5.44 -2.82 3.91
C PHE A 35 -5.86 -1.36 3.72
N LEU A 36 -5.66 -0.53 4.75
CA LEU A 36 -5.90 0.91 4.68
C LEU A 36 -4.61 1.69 4.94
N ASP A 37 -4.38 2.71 4.11
CA ASP A 37 -3.31 3.66 4.39
C ASP A 37 -3.62 4.47 5.65
N ALA A 38 -2.66 4.50 6.58
CA ALA A 38 -2.73 5.22 7.84
C ALA A 38 -1.70 6.37 7.92
N GLY A 39 -1.18 6.82 6.79
CA GLY A 39 -0.25 7.94 6.71
C GLY A 39 -0.89 9.27 7.08
N TYR A 40 -2.19 9.42 6.86
CA TYR A 40 -3.01 10.54 7.29
C TYR A 40 -4.12 10.04 8.24
N ALA A 41 -4.50 10.85 9.25
CA ALA A 41 -5.52 10.48 10.25
C ALA A 41 -5.26 9.10 10.92
N THR A 42 -4.02 8.80 11.23
CA THR A 42 -3.52 7.48 11.68
C THR A 42 -4.39 6.83 12.76
N TYR A 43 -4.81 7.59 13.77
CA TYR A 43 -5.60 7.05 14.88
C TYR A 43 -6.99 6.61 14.45
N ASP A 44 -7.65 7.37 13.58
CA ASP A 44 -8.98 7.04 13.06
C ASP A 44 -8.93 5.81 12.17
N VAL A 45 -7.92 5.70 11.30
CA VAL A 45 -7.67 4.50 10.51
C VAL A 45 -7.41 3.28 11.40
N TYR A 46 -6.62 3.42 12.45
CA TYR A 46 -6.39 2.33 13.41
C TYR A 46 -7.68 1.86 14.07
N ARG A 47 -8.55 2.79 14.48
CA ARG A 47 -9.86 2.45 15.07
C ARG A 47 -10.76 1.69 14.09
N GLU A 48 -10.84 2.14 12.84
CA GLU A 48 -11.63 1.44 11.81
C GLU A 48 -11.04 0.05 11.49
N CYS A 49 -9.71 -0.06 11.38
CA CYS A 49 -9.05 -1.35 11.19
C CYS A 49 -9.32 -2.30 12.36
N ALA A 50 -9.20 -1.82 13.60
CA ALA A 50 -9.46 -2.62 14.80
C ALA A 50 -10.92 -3.11 14.86
N LYS A 51 -11.89 -2.24 14.52
CA LYS A 51 -13.31 -2.54 14.51
C LYS A 51 -13.69 -3.60 13.48
N ARG A 52 -13.02 -3.61 12.32
CA ARG A 52 -13.38 -4.43 11.16
C ARG A 52 -12.47 -5.63 10.95
N GLY A 53 -11.38 -5.76 11.71
CA GLY A 53 -10.37 -6.80 11.50
C GLY A 53 -9.48 -6.55 10.29
N TRP A 54 -9.38 -5.30 9.84
CA TRP A 54 -8.52 -4.86 8.74
C TRP A 54 -7.10 -4.59 9.22
N VAL A 55 -6.22 -4.29 8.29
CA VAL A 55 -4.80 -4.03 8.56
C VAL A 55 -4.43 -2.62 8.12
N ALA A 56 -3.82 -1.85 8.99
CA ALA A 56 -3.30 -0.54 8.66
C ALA A 56 -1.93 -0.64 7.98
N LEU A 57 -1.68 0.23 7.00
CA LEU A 57 -0.40 0.39 6.33
C LEU A 57 0.21 1.75 6.65
N ILE A 58 1.51 1.79 6.90
CA ILE A 58 2.26 3.04 7.09
C ILE A 58 3.53 3.02 6.28
N GLY A 59 3.72 4.05 5.45
CA GLY A 59 4.97 4.30 4.76
C GLY A 59 6.10 4.64 5.75
N ASP A 60 7.28 4.03 5.59
CA ASP A 60 8.45 4.24 6.44
C ASP A 60 9.69 4.52 5.56
N ARG A 61 10.65 5.21 6.14
CA ARG A 61 11.94 5.50 5.50
C ARG A 61 12.90 4.32 5.53
N ARG A 62 12.64 3.30 6.33
CA ARG A 62 13.49 2.10 6.41
C ARG A 62 13.51 1.39 5.06
N PRO A 63 14.70 1.00 4.56
CA PRO A 63 14.79 0.32 3.27
C PRO A 63 14.26 -1.11 3.33
N VAL A 64 14.51 -1.83 4.43
CA VAL A 64 14.14 -3.24 4.56
C VAL A 64 13.77 -3.60 5.99
N TYR A 65 13.07 -4.73 6.15
CA TYR A 65 12.66 -5.32 7.41
C TYR A 65 13.05 -6.80 7.47
N ALA A 66 13.55 -7.21 8.62
CA ALA A 66 13.91 -8.60 8.87
C ALA A 66 12.65 -9.44 9.21
N HIS A 67 12.47 -10.53 8.50
CA HIS A 67 11.48 -11.56 8.78
C HIS A 67 12.15 -12.86 9.14
N LYS A 68 11.80 -13.44 10.29
CA LYS A 68 12.27 -14.79 10.66
C LYS A 68 11.39 -15.84 9.98
N GLY A 69 12.00 -16.70 9.19
CA GLY A 69 11.35 -17.86 8.61
C GLY A 69 11.10 -18.96 9.66
N ARG A 70 10.28 -19.94 9.32
CA ARG A 70 10.04 -21.13 10.17
C ARG A 70 11.29 -21.98 10.35
N ASP A 71 12.22 -21.91 9.41
CA ASP A 71 13.54 -22.57 9.42
C ASP A 71 14.60 -21.80 10.24
N GLY A 72 14.20 -20.73 10.95
CA GLY A 72 15.08 -19.86 11.72
C GLY A 72 15.89 -18.86 10.91
N LYS A 73 15.88 -18.95 9.57
CA LYS A 73 16.59 -18.02 8.70
C LYS A 73 15.89 -16.66 8.66
N THR A 74 16.69 -15.61 8.54
CA THR A 74 16.19 -14.24 8.38
C THR A 74 16.17 -13.85 6.90
N VAL A 75 15.00 -13.41 6.42
CA VAL A 75 14.81 -12.88 5.06
C VAL A 75 14.50 -11.40 5.16
N GLN A 76 15.10 -10.59 4.28
CA GLN A 76 14.82 -9.18 4.15
C GLN A 76 13.61 -8.97 3.23
N ARG A 77 12.66 -8.10 3.66
CA ARG A 77 11.48 -7.72 2.88
C ARG A 77 11.27 -6.21 2.92
N PHE A 78 10.52 -5.68 1.97
CA PHE A 78 10.19 -4.26 1.91
C PHE A 78 9.05 -3.83 2.84
N TYR A 79 8.50 -4.76 3.61
CA TYR A 79 7.47 -4.51 4.61
C TYR A 79 7.81 -5.22 5.93
N SER A 80 7.30 -4.69 7.02
CA SER A 80 7.54 -5.24 8.35
C SER A 80 6.74 -6.54 8.58
N PRO A 81 7.16 -7.41 9.51
CA PRO A 81 6.24 -8.35 10.13
C PRO A 81 5.01 -7.62 10.66
N ARG A 82 3.87 -8.32 10.75
CA ARG A 82 2.66 -7.78 11.36
C ARG A 82 2.96 -7.33 12.79
N ARG A 83 2.62 -6.10 13.10
CA ARG A 83 2.71 -5.55 14.45
C ARG A 83 1.33 -5.31 15.01
N THR A 84 1.21 -5.32 16.34
CA THR A 84 -0.03 -5.00 17.04
C THR A 84 0.15 -3.67 17.76
N VAL A 85 -0.77 -2.75 17.51
CA VAL A 85 -0.89 -1.49 18.23
C VAL A 85 -2.08 -1.59 19.16
N VAL A 86 -1.87 -1.31 20.44
CA VAL A 86 -2.94 -1.27 21.46
C VAL A 86 -3.57 0.12 21.43
N LEU A 87 -4.85 0.19 21.15
CA LEU A 87 -5.63 1.43 21.10
C LEU A 87 -6.34 1.69 22.43
N SER A 88 -6.80 0.64 23.08
CA SER A 88 -7.42 0.66 24.40
C SER A 88 -7.33 -0.73 25.04
N HIS A 89 -7.84 -0.88 26.24
CA HIS A 89 -7.84 -2.15 26.99
C HIS A 89 -8.45 -3.33 26.20
N ARG A 90 -9.36 -3.06 25.24
CA ARG A 90 -10.09 -4.11 24.49
C ARG A 90 -9.93 -3.99 22.96
N GLN A 91 -9.12 -3.05 22.48
CA GLN A 91 -8.97 -2.81 21.06
C GLN A 91 -7.52 -2.81 20.65
N THR A 92 -7.21 -3.62 19.66
CA THR A 92 -5.89 -3.68 19.01
C THR A 92 -6.05 -3.54 17.51
N CYS A 93 -5.09 -2.89 16.86
CA CYS A 93 -4.99 -2.78 15.42
C CYS A 93 -3.75 -3.53 14.93
N HIS A 94 -3.88 -4.24 13.83
CA HIS A 94 -2.73 -4.80 13.12
C HIS A 94 -2.18 -3.80 12.12
N VAL A 95 -0.85 -3.67 12.10
CA VAL A 95 -0.15 -2.69 11.28
C VAL A 95 1.01 -3.34 10.55
N HIS A 96 1.19 -2.99 9.27
CA HIS A 96 2.44 -3.19 8.54
C HIS A 96 3.07 -1.84 8.22
N TYR A 97 4.38 -1.76 8.44
CA TYR A 97 5.19 -0.67 7.90
C TYR A 97 5.79 -1.13 6.57
N TRP A 98 5.88 -0.26 5.61
CA TRP A 98 6.45 -0.58 4.30
C TRP A 98 7.51 0.44 3.89
N SER A 99 8.52 -0.02 3.17
CA SER A 99 9.58 0.83 2.65
C SER A 99 9.05 1.69 1.51
N ASN A 100 8.84 2.97 1.78
CA ASN A 100 8.34 3.91 0.78
C ASN A 100 9.21 3.92 -0.48
N LEU A 101 10.55 3.99 -0.32
CA LEU A 101 11.48 3.97 -1.45
C LEU A 101 11.37 2.68 -2.28
N ASN A 102 11.50 1.52 -1.63
CA ASN A 102 11.62 0.25 -2.37
C ASN A 102 10.32 -0.23 -2.97
N ILE A 103 9.18 0.04 -2.33
CA ILE A 103 7.86 -0.29 -2.88
C ILE A 103 7.59 0.60 -4.10
N LYS A 104 7.84 1.91 -4.01
CA LYS A 104 7.68 2.82 -5.15
C LYS A 104 8.67 2.53 -6.29
N ASP A 105 9.91 2.16 -5.99
CA ASP A 105 10.86 1.68 -7.00
C ASP A 105 10.34 0.41 -7.70
N THR A 106 9.70 -0.48 -6.96
CA THR A 106 9.08 -1.69 -7.51
C THR A 106 7.90 -1.37 -8.41
N LEU A 107 6.99 -0.49 -7.97
CA LEU A 107 5.86 -0.03 -8.78
C LEU A 107 6.33 0.66 -10.06
N ALA A 108 7.30 1.57 -9.97
CA ALA A 108 7.84 2.25 -11.14
C ALA A 108 8.49 1.27 -12.15
N ARG A 109 9.10 0.19 -11.66
CA ARG A 109 9.65 -0.86 -12.51
C ARG A 109 8.53 -1.68 -13.18
N LEU A 110 7.49 -2.08 -12.44
CA LEU A 110 6.34 -2.81 -12.98
C LEU A 110 5.64 -2.01 -14.08
N ARG A 111 5.39 -0.72 -13.85
CA ARG A 111 4.76 0.17 -14.84
C ARG A 111 5.56 0.33 -16.14
N ARG A 112 6.90 0.22 -16.08
CA ARG A 112 7.78 0.30 -17.25
C ARG A 112 7.95 -1.02 -17.97
N ASN A 113 7.60 -2.13 -17.33
CA ASN A 113 7.75 -3.44 -17.93
C ASN A 113 6.55 -3.74 -18.84
N GLN A 114 6.78 -3.64 -20.16
CA GLN A 114 5.79 -3.96 -21.19
C GLN A 114 5.98 -5.38 -21.76
N ASP A 115 6.97 -6.12 -21.25
CA ASP A 115 7.33 -7.45 -21.75
C ASP A 115 7.14 -8.49 -20.65
N ALA A 116 6.06 -9.26 -20.75
CA ALA A 116 5.73 -10.32 -19.79
C ALA A 116 6.81 -11.41 -19.67
N SER A 117 7.66 -11.59 -20.70
CA SER A 117 8.76 -12.54 -20.65
C SER A 117 9.88 -12.12 -19.67
N ARG A 118 9.95 -10.83 -19.34
CA ARG A 118 10.93 -10.24 -18.39
C ARG A 118 10.43 -10.16 -16.95
N GLY A 119 9.21 -10.58 -16.70
CA GLY A 119 8.61 -10.60 -15.37
C GLY A 119 7.21 -10.00 -15.32
N PRO A 120 6.67 -9.75 -14.12
CA PRO A 120 5.33 -9.21 -13.96
C PRO A 120 5.13 -7.88 -14.69
N THR A 121 3.97 -7.73 -15.32
CA THR A 121 3.50 -6.50 -15.95
C THR A 121 2.51 -5.77 -15.05
N TRP A 122 2.26 -4.51 -15.35
CA TRP A 122 1.23 -3.70 -14.70
C TRP A 122 0.05 -3.54 -15.64
N GLU A 123 -1.10 -4.03 -15.24
CA GLU A 123 -2.32 -3.97 -16.02
C GLU A 123 -3.35 -3.10 -15.29
N VAL A 124 -4.02 -2.25 -16.01
CA VAL A 124 -5.12 -1.40 -15.53
C VAL A 124 -6.31 -1.55 -16.47
N PRO A 125 -7.55 -1.28 -16.02
CA PRO A 125 -8.71 -1.22 -16.89
C PRO A 125 -8.53 -0.23 -18.04
N ASP A 126 -9.14 -0.51 -19.21
CA ASP A 126 -9.05 0.37 -20.39
C ASP A 126 -9.74 1.71 -20.17
N ASP A 127 -10.72 1.76 -19.27
CA ASP A 127 -11.51 2.94 -18.90
C ASP A 127 -10.93 3.74 -17.73
N ILE A 128 -9.64 3.53 -17.42
CA ILE A 128 -8.98 4.29 -16.35
C ILE A 128 -8.97 5.78 -16.68
N ASP A 129 -9.31 6.62 -15.71
CA ASP A 129 -9.40 8.06 -15.91
C ASP A 129 -8.03 8.76 -15.94
N ASP A 130 -8.01 9.96 -16.54
CA ASP A 130 -6.81 10.78 -16.65
C ASP A 130 -6.29 11.25 -15.28
N ASP A 131 -7.17 11.39 -14.28
CA ASP A 131 -6.78 11.78 -12.93
C ASP A 131 -5.96 10.68 -12.26
N TYR A 132 -6.35 9.42 -12.42
CA TYR A 132 -5.54 8.29 -11.96
C TYR A 132 -4.15 8.31 -12.60
N LEU A 133 -4.08 8.48 -13.93
CA LEU A 133 -2.80 8.51 -14.64
C LEU A 133 -1.93 9.68 -14.16
N ALA A 134 -2.52 10.88 -14.02
CA ALA A 134 -1.83 12.07 -13.54
C ALA A 134 -1.30 11.89 -12.10
N GLN A 135 -2.07 11.24 -11.23
CA GLN A 135 -1.64 10.95 -9.87
C GLN A 135 -0.52 9.91 -9.82
N MET A 136 -0.59 8.88 -10.68
CA MET A 136 0.49 7.90 -10.81
C MET A 136 1.82 8.51 -11.31
N GLU A 137 1.78 9.67 -11.94
CA GLU A 137 2.95 10.44 -12.41
C GLU A 137 3.29 11.64 -11.53
N SER A 138 2.64 11.76 -10.39
CA SER A 138 2.77 12.91 -9.49
C SER A 138 4.07 12.93 -8.68
N GLU A 139 4.83 11.86 -8.68
CA GLU A 139 6.10 11.78 -7.96
C GLU A 139 7.28 11.45 -8.87
N GLN A 140 8.44 11.96 -8.50
CA GLN A 140 9.70 11.65 -9.17
C GLN A 140 10.75 11.13 -8.19
N ARG A 141 11.59 10.23 -8.67
CA ARG A 141 12.72 9.72 -7.92
C ARG A 141 13.88 10.69 -7.98
N ILE A 142 14.27 11.26 -6.85
CA ILE A 142 15.36 12.23 -6.74
C ILE A 142 16.43 11.77 -5.75
N LYS A 143 17.61 12.37 -5.84
CA LYS A 143 18.67 12.19 -4.86
C LYS A 143 18.82 13.49 -4.06
N GLU A 144 18.50 13.47 -2.78
CA GLU A 144 18.62 14.61 -1.88
C GLU A 144 19.55 14.25 -0.72
N LYS A 145 20.53 15.08 -0.45
CA LYS A 145 21.56 14.85 0.60
C LYS A 145 22.22 13.47 0.55
N GLY A 146 22.48 13.00 -0.68
CA GLY A 146 23.10 11.70 -0.91
C GLY A 146 22.16 10.49 -0.85
N GLN A 147 20.91 10.66 -0.46
CA GLN A 147 19.92 9.59 -0.34
C GLN A 147 18.88 9.64 -1.46
N TRP A 148 18.47 8.49 -1.98
CA TRP A 148 17.39 8.39 -2.94
C TRP A 148 16.04 8.45 -2.22
N MET A 149 15.10 9.20 -2.79
CA MET A 149 13.72 9.28 -2.31
C MET A 149 12.76 9.60 -3.47
N TRP A 150 11.50 9.28 -3.26
CA TRP A 150 10.41 9.74 -4.10
C TRP A 150 9.86 11.05 -3.55
N LYS A 151 9.70 12.04 -4.40
CA LYS A 151 9.24 13.37 -4.04
C LYS A 151 8.12 13.81 -4.97
N GLN A 152 7.07 14.32 -4.38
CA GLN A 152 5.92 14.87 -5.09
C GLN A 152 6.31 16.03 -5.99
N ILE A 153 5.76 16.09 -7.20
CA ILE A 153 6.00 17.13 -8.18
C ILE A 153 5.00 18.27 -7.95
N GLY A 154 5.48 19.37 -7.37
CA GLY A 154 4.63 20.50 -7.02
C GLY A 154 3.56 20.13 -6.01
N SER A 155 2.30 20.52 -6.28
CA SER A 155 1.13 20.24 -5.44
C SER A 155 0.21 19.17 -6.04
N ARG A 156 0.70 18.36 -6.99
CA ARG A 156 -0.13 17.33 -7.64
C ARG A 156 -0.57 16.29 -6.61
N PRO A 157 -1.85 15.87 -6.59
CA PRO A 157 -2.28 14.76 -5.77
C PRO A 157 -1.48 13.48 -6.06
N ASN A 158 -1.25 12.64 -5.06
CA ASN A 158 -0.46 11.41 -5.19
C ASN A 158 -1.09 10.23 -4.42
N HIS A 159 -2.41 10.19 -4.32
CA HIS A 159 -3.13 9.18 -3.55
C HIS A 159 -2.99 7.77 -4.12
N TYR A 160 -2.71 7.63 -5.42
CA TYR A 160 -2.59 6.34 -6.11
C TYR A 160 -1.14 5.88 -6.34
N PHE A 161 -0.16 6.69 -5.94
CA PHE A 161 1.24 6.35 -6.15
C PHE A 161 1.91 5.67 -4.94
#